data_d805b483fb6f619a0e14265b1f84e2d1
#
_entry.id   d805b483fb6f619a0e14265b1f84e2d1
#
_cell.length_a   1.000
_cell.length_b   1.000
_cell.length_c   1.000
_cell.angle_alpha   90.00
_cell.angle_beta   90.00
_cell.angle_gamma   90.00
#
_symmetry.space_group_name_H-M   'P 1'
#
loop_
_entity.id
_entity.type
_entity.pdbx_description
1 polymer ?
#
loop_
_entity_poly.entity_id
_entity_poly.type
_entity_poly.pdbx_seq_one_letter_code
_entity_poly.pdbx_strand_id
1 'polypeptide(L)'
;MNPVAHRMLSDNGPADAGDRSIGRGANLFVVGAMKGATTSLFESLSDHPEIFVPAVKEPHHFSTDLFKDADPLIRWTRHGFANIRRIRARARYLELYAAAPPSARYRVDASTSYLYSATAARNIAQFQPDAKIIILLRDPVMRAWSEYKMNLAIGIEVSTFRDALAAEHKLLMAGKKNPYQRYIRASLYGSQVKAYVDQFPTKNIFIDVIDNPHKDITAVMLSLSEFLDLPPGIKLRLSQQNAGKSSFSVPLNSFLYFTGIKKVVGLLTPEDLKLRARSAYYRPDNSAPSAEDQAYLAALLEDSTRRLEEVTGLDLSFWTRPAQ
;
A
#
# COMPACT_ATOMS: atom_id res chain seq x y z
N MET A 1 -21.58 13.75 -14.73
CA MET A 1 -20.46 14.72 -14.70
C MET A 1 -20.63 15.58 -13.46
N ASN A 2 -19.87 15.32 -12.42
CA ASN A 2 -19.94 16.07 -11.16
C ASN A 2 -18.52 16.57 -10.85
N PRO A 3 -18.24 17.89 -10.91
CA PRO A 3 -16.92 18.42 -10.61
C PRO A 3 -16.77 18.55 -9.10
N VAL A 4 -16.09 17.60 -8.46
CA VAL A 4 -15.69 17.74 -7.06
C VAL A 4 -14.51 18.70 -6.99
N ALA A 5 -14.79 19.89 -6.53
CA ALA A 5 -13.84 20.97 -6.31
C ALA A 5 -12.73 20.53 -5.33
N HIS A 6 -11.48 20.63 -5.79
CA HIS A 6 -10.28 20.56 -4.96
C HIS A 6 -10.25 21.76 -4.00
N ARG A 7 -10.85 21.61 -2.83
CA ARG A 7 -10.65 22.57 -1.73
C ARG A 7 -9.37 22.18 -0.99
N MET A 8 -8.32 23.00 -1.17
CA MET A 8 -7.08 22.90 -0.38
C MET A 8 -7.40 23.15 1.08
N LEU A 9 -7.23 22.12 1.91
CA LEU A 9 -7.41 22.21 3.35
C LEU A 9 -6.06 22.53 3.99
N SER A 10 -5.97 23.66 4.69
CA SER A 10 -4.82 24.05 5.50
C SER A 10 -4.77 23.23 6.79
N ASP A 11 -3.60 22.71 7.11
CA ASP A 11 -3.35 21.76 8.20
C ASP A 11 -2.80 22.50 9.44
N ASN A 12 -3.60 23.37 10.06
CA ASN A 12 -3.26 23.98 11.35
C ASN A 12 -4.52 24.21 12.16
N GLY A 13 -4.87 23.24 13.01
CA GLY A 13 -5.90 23.37 14.02
C GLY A 13 -5.43 22.79 15.37
N PRO A 14 -5.89 23.34 16.51
CA PRO A 14 -5.40 22.98 17.83
C PRO A 14 -5.83 21.56 18.24
N ALA A 15 -5.07 21.00 19.20
CA ALA A 15 -5.28 19.68 19.77
C ALA A 15 -6.61 19.58 20.52
N ASP A 16 -7.20 18.44 20.40
CA ASP A 16 -8.43 17.83 20.82
C ASP A 16 -8.94 18.22 22.23
N ALA A 17 -10.16 18.78 22.28
CA ALA A 17 -11.03 18.79 23.46
C ALA A 17 -12.35 18.11 23.04
N GLY A 18 -12.63 16.99 23.69
CA GLY A 18 -13.65 16.00 23.41
C GLY A 18 -14.99 16.47 22.85
N ASP A 19 -15.31 15.99 21.67
CA ASP A 19 -16.67 15.97 21.14
C ASP A 19 -17.10 14.51 20.86
N ARG A 20 -18.10 14.04 21.59
CA ARG A 20 -18.70 12.70 21.44
C ARG A 20 -19.66 12.57 20.26
N SER A 21 -19.81 13.61 19.43
CA SER A 21 -20.67 13.65 18.23
C SER A 21 -19.96 13.24 16.93
N ILE A 22 -18.63 13.05 16.96
CA ILE A 22 -17.86 12.72 15.77
C ILE A 22 -18.02 11.23 15.46
N GLY A 23 -18.51 10.95 14.26
CA GLY A 23 -18.95 9.66 13.76
C GLY A 23 -17.96 8.50 13.91
N ARG A 24 -18.49 7.29 13.72
CA ARG A 24 -17.72 6.03 13.75
C ARG A 24 -16.66 6.04 12.64
N GLY A 25 -15.37 5.91 12.98
CA GLY A 25 -14.28 5.76 12.01
C GLY A 25 -14.24 4.39 11.34
N ALA A 26 -13.10 4.06 10.68
CA ALA A 26 -12.90 2.74 10.06
C ALA A 26 -13.01 1.59 11.07
N ASN A 27 -13.55 0.47 10.61
CA ASN A 27 -13.61 -0.81 11.32
C ASN A 27 -13.16 -1.99 10.45
N LEU A 28 -12.77 -1.72 9.20
CA LEU A 28 -12.16 -2.67 8.28
C LEU A 28 -10.87 -2.05 7.73
N PHE A 29 -9.75 -2.72 7.95
CA PHE A 29 -8.43 -2.20 7.56
C PHE A 29 -7.75 -3.13 6.56
N VAL A 30 -7.44 -2.62 5.36
CA VAL A 30 -6.56 -3.28 4.39
C VAL A 30 -5.15 -2.74 4.61
N VAL A 31 -4.37 -3.45 5.41
CA VAL A 31 -3.09 -2.94 5.91
C VAL A 31 -1.90 -3.17 4.98
N GLY A 32 -2.03 -4.04 3.99
CA GLY A 32 -0.97 -4.37 3.03
C GLY A 32 -1.25 -5.69 2.29
N ALA A 33 -0.25 -6.18 1.55
CA ALA A 33 1.06 -5.58 1.38
C ALA A 33 1.05 -4.54 0.25
N MET A 34 1.98 -3.60 0.32
CA MET A 34 2.23 -2.72 -0.83
C MET A 34 2.58 -3.56 -2.07
N LYS A 35 1.99 -3.27 -3.23
CA LYS A 35 2.07 -4.08 -4.47
C LYS A 35 1.37 -5.45 -4.40
N GLY A 36 0.55 -5.68 -3.38
CA GLY A 36 -0.28 -6.87 -3.15
C GLY A 36 -1.75 -6.68 -3.59
N ALA A 37 -2.01 -6.08 -4.75
CA ALA A 37 -3.33 -5.88 -5.35
C ALA A 37 -4.36 -5.09 -4.48
N THR A 38 -3.92 -4.38 -3.45
CA THR A 38 -4.80 -3.63 -2.54
C THR A 38 -5.62 -2.53 -3.22
N THR A 39 -5.20 -2.05 -4.41
CA THR A 39 -6.00 -1.07 -5.19
C THR A 39 -7.21 -1.75 -5.80
N SER A 40 -7.02 -2.90 -6.43
CA SER A 40 -8.12 -3.67 -7.02
C SER A 40 -9.08 -4.20 -5.95
N LEU A 41 -8.55 -4.55 -4.76
CA LEU A 41 -9.40 -4.90 -3.62
C LEU A 41 -10.22 -3.70 -3.14
N PHE A 42 -9.61 -2.52 -3.01
CA PHE A 42 -10.30 -1.30 -2.60
C PHE A 42 -11.45 -0.93 -3.55
N GLU A 43 -11.21 -1.04 -4.86
CA GLU A 43 -12.24 -0.83 -5.88
C GLU A 43 -13.35 -1.87 -5.76
N SER A 44 -13.01 -3.14 -5.60
CA SER A 44 -13.99 -4.21 -5.44
C SER A 44 -14.86 -4.06 -4.17
N LEU A 45 -14.25 -3.63 -3.05
CA LEU A 45 -14.99 -3.35 -1.82
C LEU A 45 -15.96 -2.17 -1.98
N SER A 46 -15.64 -1.19 -2.84
CA SER A 46 -16.51 -0.03 -3.07
C SER A 46 -17.81 -0.37 -3.80
N ASP A 47 -17.85 -1.50 -4.49
CA ASP A 47 -19.06 -1.96 -5.20
C ASP A 47 -20.05 -2.69 -4.29
N HIS A 48 -19.68 -2.96 -3.02
CA HIS A 48 -20.52 -3.72 -2.11
C HIS A 48 -21.42 -2.79 -1.25
N PRO A 49 -22.75 -3.00 -1.19
CA PRO A 49 -23.70 -2.08 -0.53
C PRO A 49 -23.52 -1.97 1.00
N GLU A 50 -22.97 -2.99 1.66
CA GLU A 50 -22.70 -2.97 3.10
C GLU A 50 -21.31 -2.39 3.44
N ILE A 51 -20.53 -1.99 2.43
CA ILE A 51 -19.16 -1.51 2.63
C ILE A 51 -19.05 -0.06 2.18
N PHE A 52 -18.70 0.81 3.10
CA PHE A 52 -18.40 2.21 2.80
C PHE A 52 -16.90 2.38 2.59
N VAL A 53 -16.55 2.95 1.45
CA VAL A 53 -15.18 3.26 1.06
C VAL A 53 -15.04 4.78 0.95
N PRO A 54 -14.15 5.43 1.72
CA PRO A 54 -14.00 6.88 1.67
C PRO A 54 -13.33 7.33 0.36
N ALA A 55 -13.58 8.57 -0.04
CA ALA A 55 -12.98 9.16 -1.24
C ALA A 55 -11.43 9.28 -1.15
N VAL A 56 -10.90 9.35 0.06
CA VAL A 56 -9.45 9.41 0.31
C VAL A 56 -8.93 8.00 0.55
N LYS A 57 -8.18 7.47 -0.42
CA LYS A 57 -7.42 6.23 -0.25
C LYS A 57 -6.09 6.54 0.45
N GLU A 58 -5.62 5.60 1.27
CA GLU A 58 -4.34 5.68 1.97
C GLU A 58 -4.20 6.93 2.87
N PRO A 59 -5.09 7.14 3.86
CA PRO A 59 -4.97 8.26 4.80
C PRO A 59 -3.73 8.15 5.70
N HIS A 60 -3.12 6.98 5.83
CA HIS A 60 -1.90 6.71 6.62
C HIS A 60 -1.98 7.19 8.07
N HIS A 61 -3.17 7.33 8.64
CA HIS A 61 -3.41 7.93 9.95
C HIS A 61 -2.64 7.24 11.08
N PHE A 62 -2.62 5.90 11.07
CA PHE A 62 -2.04 5.08 12.13
C PHE A 62 -0.54 4.80 11.98
N SER A 63 0.09 5.11 10.83
CA SER A 63 1.54 4.96 10.62
C SER A 63 2.32 6.14 11.23
N THR A 64 2.30 6.29 12.55
CA THR A 64 2.86 7.47 13.23
C THR A 64 4.38 7.54 13.22
N ASP A 65 5.05 6.42 12.98
CA ASP A 65 6.50 6.28 12.83
C ASP A 65 7.01 6.60 11.41
N LEU A 66 6.07 6.75 10.46
CA LEU A 66 6.37 7.05 9.07
C LEU A 66 5.96 8.50 8.74
N PHE A 67 6.47 9.03 7.61
CA PHE A 67 6.05 10.32 7.06
C PHE A 67 6.21 11.50 8.04
N LYS A 68 7.40 11.63 8.65
CA LYS A 68 7.74 12.78 9.50
C LYS A 68 7.82 14.05 8.63
N ASP A 69 7.28 15.19 9.15
CA ASP A 69 7.20 16.46 8.39
C ASP A 69 8.56 17.06 8.02
N ALA A 70 9.60 16.67 8.73
CA ALA A 70 10.92 17.27 8.60
C ALA A 70 11.78 16.68 7.49
N ASP A 71 11.27 15.73 6.69
CA ASP A 71 12.04 15.19 5.57
C ASP A 71 12.03 16.22 4.41
N PRO A 72 13.16 16.91 4.12
CA PRO A 72 13.22 17.89 3.03
C PRO A 72 12.88 17.29 1.68
N LEU A 73 13.16 15.99 1.46
CA LEU A 73 12.79 15.27 0.26
C LEU A 73 11.27 15.13 0.15
N ILE A 74 10.55 14.85 1.24
CA ILE A 74 9.08 14.83 1.25
C ILE A 74 8.51 16.20 0.91
N ARG A 75 9.12 17.29 1.39
CA ARG A 75 8.74 18.67 1.03
C ARG A 75 9.00 19.00 -0.43
N TRP A 76 10.09 18.48 -1.00
CA TRP A 76 10.50 18.75 -2.39
C TRP A 76 9.69 17.92 -3.39
N THR A 77 9.44 16.66 -3.08
CA THR A 77 8.63 15.74 -3.89
C THR A 77 7.13 15.99 -3.80
N ARG A 78 6.69 17.04 -3.08
CA ARG A 78 5.29 17.52 -3.09
C ARG A 78 4.68 17.63 -4.49
N HIS A 79 5.48 17.43 -5.52
CA HIS A 79 5.14 17.74 -6.90
C HIS A 79 4.94 16.54 -7.82
N GLY A 80 5.26 15.31 -7.41
CA GLY A 80 5.17 14.16 -8.32
C GLY A 80 4.34 12.98 -7.83
N PHE A 81 4.63 12.42 -6.68
CA PHE A 81 3.97 11.20 -6.18
C PHE A 81 3.58 11.26 -4.71
N ALA A 82 4.09 12.23 -4.02
CA ALA A 82 3.88 12.37 -2.60
C ALA A 82 2.63 13.19 -2.28
N ASN A 83 1.48 12.79 -2.78
CA ASN A 83 0.24 12.93 -2.03
C ASN A 83 0.16 11.88 -0.91
N ILE A 84 1.31 11.36 -0.43
CA ILE A 84 1.38 10.60 0.82
C ILE A 84 1.25 11.63 1.95
N ARG A 85 0.05 12.17 2.09
CA ARG A 85 -0.33 13.02 3.21
C ARG A 85 -0.94 12.14 4.26
N ARG A 86 -0.15 11.86 5.30
CA ARG A 86 -0.73 11.30 6.50
C ARG A 86 -1.75 12.29 7.07
N ILE A 87 -2.99 11.85 7.21
CA ILE A 87 -4.01 12.60 7.96
C ILE A 87 -3.70 12.43 9.44
N ARG A 88 -3.22 13.49 10.11
CA ARG A 88 -2.75 13.43 11.50
C ARG A 88 -3.86 13.67 12.50
N ALA A 89 -4.66 14.71 12.28
CA ALA A 89 -5.74 15.08 13.17
C ALA A 89 -6.84 14.02 13.16
N ARG A 90 -7.20 13.53 14.37
CA ARG A 90 -8.26 12.51 14.54
C ARG A 90 -9.60 12.99 13.97
N ALA A 91 -9.97 14.25 14.19
CA ALA A 91 -11.19 14.82 13.65
C ALA A 91 -11.24 14.72 12.13
N ARG A 92 -10.14 15.07 11.43
CA ARG A 92 -10.02 14.96 9.99
C ARG A 92 -10.06 13.51 9.48
N TYR A 93 -9.53 12.57 10.25
CA TYR A 93 -9.65 11.17 9.94
C TYR A 93 -11.09 10.68 10.04
N LEU A 94 -11.82 11.08 11.08
CA LEU A 94 -13.22 10.72 11.28
C LEU A 94 -14.14 11.35 10.23
N GLU A 95 -13.84 12.57 9.77
CA GLU A 95 -14.56 13.23 8.68
C GLU A 95 -14.60 12.40 7.38
N LEU A 96 -13.60 11.55 7.14
CA LEU A 96 -13.62 10.64 5.97
C LEU A 96 -14.82 9.70 5.95
N TYR A 97 -15.37 9.41 7.11
CA TYR A 97 -16.46 8.45 7.31
C TYR A 97 -17.80 9.12 7.64
N ALA A 98 -17.86 10.46 7.65
CA ALA A 98 -19.08 11.19 7.98
C ALA A 98 -20.23 10.92 7.01
N ALA A 99 -19.92 10.59 5.74
CA ALA A 99 -20.90 10.26 4.71
C ALA A 99 -21.29 8.76 4.68
N ALA A 100 -20.74 7.94 5.60
CA ALA A 100 -21.08 6.52 5.64
C ALA A 100 -22.55 6.32 6.01
N PRO A 101 -23.35 5.60 5.18
CA PRO A 101 -24.75 5.37 5.47
C PRO A 101 -24.89 4.47 6.71
N PRO A 102 -26.00 4.57 7.46
CA PRO A 102 -26.26 3.70 8.61
C PRO A 102 -26.22 2.21 8.28
N SER A 103 -26.55 1.84 7.05
CA SER A 103 -26.49 0.46 6.53
C SER A 103 -25.06 -0.05 6.28
N ALA A 104 -24.04 0.82 6.25
CA ALA A 104 -22.67 0.40 6.08
C ALA A 104 -22.18 -0.37 7.30
N ARG A 105 -22.08 -1.69 7.17
CA ARG A 105 -21.52 -2.59 8.18
C ARG A 105 -20.01 -2.35 8.33
N TYR A 106 -19.33 -2.16 7.21
CA TYR A 106 -17.88 -1.91 7.17
C TYR A 106 -17.56 -0.52 6.62
N ARG A 107 -16.57 0.10 7.22
CA ARG A 107 -15.96 1.37 6.80
C ARG A 107 -14.46 1.13 6.63
N VAL A 108 -14.00 1.26 5.38
CA VAL A 108 -12.66 0.81 4.97
C VAL A 108 -11.61 1.89 5.16
N ASP A 109 -10.48 1.52 5.76
CA ASP A 109 -9.19 2.24 5.61
C ASP A 109 -8.22 1.30 4.89
N ALA A 110 -7.80 1.65 3.68
CA ALA A 110 -6.84 0.89 2.90
C ALA A 110 -5.53 1.67 2.78
N SER A 111 -4.65 1.47 3.75
CA SER A 111 -3.33 2.12 3.81
C SER A 111 -2.23 1.08 3.85
N THR A 112 -1.56 0.85 2.74
CA THR A 112 -0.53 -0.18 2.60
C THR A 112 0.72 0.06 3.45
N SER A 113 0.90 1.29 3.97
CA SER A 113 1.96 1.62 4.93
C SER A 113 1.77 0.98 6.29
N TYR A 114 0.56 0.56 6.63
CA TYR A 114 0.27 0.03 7.96
C TYR A 114 1.00 -1.29 8.22
N LEU A 115 1.17 -2.13 7.21
CA LEU A 115 1.83 -3.42 7.39
C LEU A 115 3.30 -3.25 7.82
N TYR A 116 4.06 -2.34 7.19
CA TYR A 116 5.48 -2.12 7.52
C TYR A 116 5.72 -0.99 8.54
N SER A 117 4.68 -0.44 9.13
CA SER A 117 4.77 0.53 10.24
C SER A 117 4.95 -0.19 11.57
N ALA A 118 5.90 0.25 12.38
CA ALA A 118 6.12 -0.30 13.71
C ALA A 118 5.03 0.07 14.73
N THR A 119 4.18 1.04 14.41
CA THR A 119 3.17 1.57 15.33
C THR A 119 1.74 1.28 14.91
N ALA A 120 1.49 1.01 13.64
CA ALA A 120 0.13 0.97 13.09
C ALA A 120 -0.74 -0.13 13.73
N ALA A 121 -0.24 -1.36 13.89
CA ALA A 121 -1.02 -2.45 14.48
C ALA A 121 -1.57 -2.08 15.87
N ARG A 122 -0.68 -1.59 16.76
CA ARG A 122 -1.06 -1.12 18.10
C ARG A 122 -2.02 0.07 18.06
N ASN A 123 -1.76 1.06 17.20
CA ASN A 123 -2.59 2.26 17.11
C ASN A 123 -3.99 1.92 16.58
N ILE A 124 -4.12 0.98 15.63
CA ILE A 124 -5.40 0.49 15.14
C ILE A 124 -6.14 -0.28 16.24
N ALA A 125 -5.46 -1.16 16.97
CA ALA A 125 -6.07 -1.91 18.08
C ALA A 125 -6.59 -0.99 19.20
N GLN A 126 -5.86 0.07 19.52
CA GLN A 126 -6.31 1.09 20.49
C GLN A 126 -7.50 1.91 19.96
N PHE A 127 -7.57 2.16 18.66
CA PHE A 127 -8.66 2.91 18.04
C PHE A 127 -9.92 2.07 17.86
N GLN A 128 -9.77 0.82 17.41
CA GLN A 128 -10.86 -0.11 17.10
C GLN A 128 -10.42 -1.54 17.46
N PRO A 129 -10.61 -1.98 18.71
CA PRO A 129 -10.17 -3.31 19.18
C PRO A 129 -10.79 -4.49 18.40
N ASP A 130 -12.03 -4.32 17.93
CA ASP A 130 -12.77 -5.33 17.17
C ASP A 130 -12.62 -5.18 15.65
N ALA A 131 -11.63 -4.39 15.18
CA ALA A 131 -11.41 -4.18 13.76
C ALA A 131 -11.18 -5.51 13.01
N LYS A 132 -11.72 -5.59 11.79
CA LYS A 132 -11.33 -6.60 10.82
C LYS A 132 -10.09 -6.14 10.06
N ILE A 133 -9.08 -7.00 10.00
CA ILE A 133 -7.79 -6.75 9.37
C ILE A 133 -7.63 -7.62 8.13
N ILE A 134 -7.30 -7.03 7.00
CA ILE A 134 -7.01 -7.76 5.76
C ILE A 134 -5.55 -7.55 5.39
N ILE A 135 -4.83 -8.64 5.18
CA ILE A 135 -3.44 -8.71 4.74
C ILE A 135 -3.38 -9.57 3.49
N LEU A 136 -3.19 -8.94 2.32
CA LEU A 136 -2.94 -9.65 1.07
C LEU A 136 -1.45 -9.64 0.79
N LEU A 137 -0.83 -10.78 0.86
CA LEU A 137 0.60 -10.97 0.61
C LEU A 137 0.88 -11.31 -0.85
N ARG A 138 2.10 -11.12 -1.24
CA ARG A 138 2.67 -11.49 -2.52
C ARG A 138 4.08 -12.01 -2.29
N ASP A 139 4.61 -12.85 -3.20
CA ASP A 139 6.04 -13.20 -3.20
C ASP A 139 6.88 -11.94 -2.91
N PRO A 140 7.66 -11.92 -1.82
CA PRO A 140 8.34 -10.71 -1.35
C PRO A 140 9.40 -10.21 -2.33
N VAL A 141 10.02 -11.09 -3.13
CA VAL A 141 10.98 -10.74 -4.18
C VAL A 141 10.25 -10.04 -5.34
N MET A 142 9.13 -10.62 -5.79
CA MET A 142 8.30 -10.07 -6.86
C MET A 142 7.58 -8.78 -6.43
N ARG A 143 7.26 -8.63 -5.13
CA ARG A 143 6.75 -7.39 -4.55
C ARG A 143 7.80 -6.27 -4.66
N ALA A 144 9.05 -6.56 -4.23
CA ALA A 144 10.15 -5.61 -4.28
C ALA A 144 10.46 -5.17 -5.71
N TRP A 145 10.50 -6.13 -6.65
CA TRP A 145 10.66 -5.85 -8.07
C TRP A 145 9.56 -4.96 -8.62
N SER A 146 8.30 -5.23 -8.24
CA SER A 146 7.17 -4.39 -8.65
C SER A 146 7.26 -2.95 -8.11
N GLU A 147 7.78 -2.75 -6.89
CA GLU A 147 8.05 -1.42 -6.35
C GLU A 147 9.21 -0.74 -7.06
N TYR A 148 10.30 -1.47 -7.33
CA TYR A 148 11.45 -0.96 -8.08
C TYR A 148 11.03 -0.46 -9.46
N LYS A 149 10.28 -1.26 -10.24
CA LYS A 149 9.75 -0.84 -11.54
C LYS A 149 8.87 0.39 -11.43
N MET A 150 8.04 0.48 -10.42
CA MET A 150 7.24 1.68 -10.16
C MET A 150 8.13 2.89 -9.91
N ASN A 151 9.17 2.77 -9.09
CA ASN A 151 10.09 3.86 -8.77
C ASN A 151 10.90 4.32 -9.99
N LEU A 152 11.33 3.38 -10.85
CA LEU A 152 11.92 3.69 -12.17
C LEU A 152 10.93 4.47 -13.05
N ALA A 153 9.70 3.99 -13.14
CA ALA A 153 8.67 4.58 -14.00
C ALA A 153 8.30 6.00 -13.58
N ILE A 154 8.38 6.34 -12.30
CA ILE A 154 8.11 7.70 -11.80
C ILE A 154 9.36 8.58 -11.70
N GLY A 155 10.55 7.98 -11.81
CA GLY A 155 11.83 8.69 -11.80
C GLY A 155 12.45 8.89 -10.41
N ILE A 156 11.96 8.18 -9.38
CA ILE A 156 12.57 8.16 -8.04
C ILE A 156 13.84 7.30 -8.02
N GLU A 157 13.84 6.21 -8.80
CA GLU A 157 14.95 5.29 -8.92
C GLU A 157 15.67 5.46 -10.27
N VAL A 158 16.99 5.34 -10.26
CA VAL A 158 17.84 5.43 -11.45
C VAL A 158 18.94 4.37 -11.49
N SER A 159 19.16 3.69 -10.36
CA SER A 159 20.20 2.65 -10.24
C SER A 159 19.67 1.28 -10.69
N THR A 160 20.56 0.31 -10.81
CA THR A 160 20.15 -1.08 -11.03
C THR A 160 19.38 -1.63 -9.82
N PHE A 161 18.64 -2.70 -10.01
CA PHE A 161 17.92 -3.32 -8.87
C PHE A 161 18.88 -3.80 -7.79
N ARG A 162 20.01 -4.40 -8.19
CA ARG A 162 21.05 -4.84 -7.28
C ARG A 162 21.62 -3.69 -6.45
N ASP A 163 21.94 -2.57 -7.08
CA ASP A 163 22.50 -1.41 -6.38
C ASP A 163 21.47 -0.79 -5.42
N ALA A 164 20.21 -0.73 -5.85
CA ALA A 164 19.12 -0.24 -5.02
C ALA A 164 18.91 -1.12 -3.77
N LEU A 165 18.96 -2.45 -3.91
CA LEU A 165 18.91 -3.39 -2.79
C LEU A 165 20.10 -3.23 -1.85
N ALA A 166 21.31 -3.14 -2.40
CA ALA A 166 22.53 -2.97 -1.61
C ALA A 166 22.52 -1.65 -0.83
N ALA A 167 22.05 -0.57 -1.45
CA ALA A 167 21.91 0.74 -0.80
C ALA A 167 20.90 0.69 0.35
N GLU A 168 19.72 0.08 0.15
CA GLU A 168 18.72 -0.07 1.22
C GLU A 168 19.24 -0.97 2.34
N HIS A 169 19.89 -2.10 2.01
CA HIS A 169 20.45 -3.00 3.00
C HIS A 169 21.47 -2.29 3.89
N LYS A 170 22.38 -1.51 3.29
CA LYS A 170 23.34 -0.69 4.04
C LYS A 170 22.66 0.30 4.99
N LEU A 171 21.58 0.94 4.57
CA LEU A 171 20.80 1.83 5.43
C LEU A 171 20.14 1.08 6.59
N LEU A 172 19.55 -0.08 6.32
CA LEU A 172 18.90 -0.90 7.34
C LEU A 172 19.90 -1.39 8.40
N MET A 173 21.09 -1.83 7.97
CA MET A 173 22.17 -2.23 8.89
C MET A 173 22.67 -1.06 9.74
N ALA A 174 22.58 0.18 9.23
CA ALA A 174 22.91 1.39 9.99
C ALA A 174 21.72 1.92 10.84
N GLY A 175 20.61 1.17 10.98
CA GLY A 175 19.42 1.60 11.69
C GLY A 175 18.66 2.77 11.02
N LYS A 176 18.98 3.07 9.76
CA LYS A 176 18.36 4.15 8.97
C LYS A 176 17.28 3.58 8.04
N LYS A 177 16.37 4.45 7.62
CA LYS A 177 15.27 4.07 6.72
C LYS A 177 15.17 5.05 5.56
N ASN A 178 15.03 4.53 4.33
CA ASN A 178 14.66 5.35 3.19
C ASN A 178 13.12 5.35 3.06
N PRO A 179 12.47 6.50 2.99
CA PRO A 179 11.01 6.56 2.88
C PRO A 179 10.47 6.10 1.53
N TYR A 180 11.31 6.12 0.48
CA TYR A 180 10.89 5.84 -0.90
C TYR A 180 11.34 4.48 -1.42
N GLN A 181 12.49 4.00 -0.99
CA GLN A 181 13.05 2.71 -1.37
C GLN A 181 12.85 1.75 -0.21
N ARG A 182 11.89 0.85 -0.36
CA ARG A 182 11.43 -0.08 0.70
C ARG A 182 11.39 -1.49 0.17
N TYR A 183 12.33 -1.83 -0.71
CA TYR A 183 12.37 -3.12 -1.40
C TYR A 183 12.54 -4.28 -0.42
N ILE A 184 13.49 -4.16 0.51
CA ILE A 184 13.75 -5.14 1.56
C ILE A 184 12.76 -4.93 2.71
N ARG A 185 12.71 -3.73 3.28
CA ARG A 185 11.96 -3.45 4.50
C ARG A 185 10.47 -3.80 4.38
N ALA A 186 9.81 -3.41 3.30
CA ALA A 186 8.39 -3.70 3.12
C ALA A 186 8.11 -5.16 2.73
N SER A 187 9.17 -5.96 2.50
CA SER A 187 9.11 -7.39 2.24
C SER A 187 9.41 -8.27 3.47
N LEU A 188 9.77 -7.67 4.60
CA LEU A 188 10.04 -8.39 5.86
C LEU A 188 8.73 -8.77 6.57
N TYR A 189 7.90 -9.57 5.94
CA TYR A 189 6.54 -9.87 6.39
C TYR A 189 6.44 -10.56 7.75
N GLY A 190 7.38 -11.41 8.12
CA GLY A 190 7.30 -12.23 9.33
C GLY A 190 7.05 -11.41 10.60
N SER A 191 7.85 -10.36 10.83
CA SER A 191 7.67 -9.46 11.98
C SER A 191 6.46 -8.52 11.81
N GLN A 192 6.14 -8.14 10.58
CA GLN A 192 5.03 -7.25 10.26
C GLN A 192 3.68 -7.92 10.52
N VAL A 193 3.49 -9.15 10.03
CA VAL A 193 2.28 -9.94 10.25
C VAL A 193 2.15 -10.30 11.73
N LYS A 194 3.27 -10.70 12.36
CA LYS A 194 3.28 -11.01 13.80
C LYS A 194 2.74 -9.83 14.63
N ALA A 195 3.10 -8.59 14.28
CA ALA A 195 2.60 -7.42 15.01
C ALA A 195 1.07 -7.30 15.00
N TYR A 196 0.38 -7.77 13.95
CA TYR A 196 -1.08 -7.83 13.90
C TYR A 196 -1.64 -9.03 14.65
N VAL A 197 -1.02 -10.20 14.52
CA VAL A 197 -1.44 -11.41 15.25
C VAL A 197 -1.34 -11.21 16.77
N ASP A 198 -0.36 -10.44 17.24
CA ASP A 198 -0.20 -10.12 18.66
C ASP A 198 -1.25 -9.11 19.18
N GLN A 199 -1.90 -8.34 18.31
CA GLN A 199 -2.85 -7.28 18.70
C GLN A 199 -4.32 -7.64 18.48
N PHE A 200 -4.61 -8.56 17.57
CA PHE A 200 -5.99 -8.87 17.18
C PHE A 200 -6.28 -10.37 17.31
N PRO A 201 -7.49 -10.75 17.70
CA PRO A 201 -7.93 -12.16 17.66
C PRO A 201 -7.83 -12.72 16.23
N THR A 202 -7.41 -13.96 16.07
CA THR A 202 -7.27 -14.63 14.76
C THR A 202 -8.54 -14.54 13.91
N LYS A 203 -9.73 -14.65 14.50
CA LYS A 203 -11.02 -14.49 13.82
C LYS A 203 -11.25 -13.12 13.18
N ASN A 204 -10.43 -12.15 13.56
CA ASN A 204 -10.49 -10.78 13.04
C ASN A 204 -9.39 -10.47 12.02
N ILE A 205 -8.55 -11.44 11.68
CA ILE A 205 -7.45 -11.26 10.72
C ILE A 205 -7.67 -12.21 9.54
N PHE A 206 -7.71 -11.64 8.34
CA PHE A 206 -7.64 -12.37 7.07
C PHE A 206 -6.26 -12.21 6.47
N ILE A 207 -5.59 -13.32 6.21
CA ILE A 207 -4.27 -13.34 5.56
C ILE A 207 -4.35 -14.32 4.40
N ASP A 208 -3.98 -13.85 3.21
CA ASP A 208 -3.89 -14.72 2.03
C ASP A 208 -2.80 -14.22 1.06
N VAL A 209 -2.44 -15.09 0.10
CA VAL A 209 -1.39 -14.84 -0.89
C VAL A 209 -2.02 -14.75 -2.27
N ILE A 210 -1.81 -13.61 -2.95
CA ILE A 210 -2.49 -13.31 -4.22
C ILE A 210 -1.85 -13.97 -5.45
N ASP A 211 -0.60 -14.41 -5.35
CA ASP A 211 0.15 -15.07 -6.42
C ASP A 211 0.46 -16.54 -6.09
N ASN A 212 -0.38 -17.14 -5.27
CA ASN A 212 -0.33 -18.57 -4.99
C ASN A 212 -0.70 -19.37 -6.25
N PRO A 213 0.21 -20.17 -6.84
CA PRO A 213 -0.06 -20.90 -8.07
C PRO A 213 -1.08 -22.04 -7.90
N HIS A 214 -1.36 -22.42 -6.65
CA HIS A 214 -2.30 -23.49 -6.31
C HIS A 214 -3.69 -22.97 -5.90
N LYS A 215 -3.90 -21.66 -5.92
CA LYS A 215 -5.14 -21.02 -5.49
C LYS A 215 -5.57 -19.94 -6.47
N ASP A 216 -6.72 -20.12 -7.10
CA ASP A 216 -7.30 -19.07 -7.94
C ASP A 216 -7.65 -17.84 -7.09
N ILE A 217 -7.44 -16.67 -7.65
CA ILE A 217 -7.80 -15.38 -7.05
C ILE A 217 -9.28 -15.31 -6.68
N THR A 218 -10.13 -16.01 -7.43
CA THR A 218 -11.56 -16.14 -7.13
C THR A 218 -11.78 -16.83 -5.77
N ALA A 219 -11.00 -17.86 -5.46
CA ALA A 219 -11.08 -18.56 -4.18
C ALA A 219 -10.64 -17.66 -3.01
N VAL A 220 -9.60 -16.82 -3.23
CA VAL A 220 -9.20 -15.80 -2.24
C VAL A 220 -10.34 -14.84 -1.95
N MET A 221 -11.03 -14.37 -3.00
CA MET A 221 -12.14 -13.42 -2.86
C MET A 221 -13.38 -14.04 -2.22
N LEU A 222 -13.64 -15.32 -2.46
CA LEU A 222 -14.70 -16.07 -1.78
C LEU A 222 -14.40 -16.20 -0.29
N SER A 223 -13.20 -16.66 0.08
CA SER A 223 -12.76 -16.75 1.48
C SER A 223 -12.80 -15.39 2.19
N LEU A 224 -12.46 -14.30 1.48
CA LEU A 224 -12.59 -12.94 2.03
C LEU A 224 -14.05 -12.54 2.26
N SER A 225 -14.96 -12.91 1.35
CA SER A 225 -16.40 -12.65 1.51
C SER A 225 -16.98 -13.41 2.71
N GLU A 226 -16.56 -14.66 2.91
CA GLU A 226 -16.92 -15.47 4.08
C GLU A 226 -16.36 -14.85 5.37
N PHE A 227 -15.09 -14.42 5.37
CA PHE A 227 -14.47 -13.74 6.53
C PHE A 227 -15.21 -12.47 6.92
N LEU A 228 -15.75 -11.74 5.95
CA LEU A 228 -16.54 -10.53 6.17
C LEU A 228 -18.02 -10.85 6.40
N ASP A 229 -18.42 -12.12 6.34
CA ASP A 229 -19.80 -12.56 6.47
C ASP A 229 -20.73 -11.72 5.57
N LEU A 230 -20.33 -11.58 4.29
CA LEU A 230 -21.09 -10.83 3.29
C LEU A 230 -22.20 -11.69 2.67
N PRO A 231 -23.36 -11.11 2.36
CA PRO A 231 -24.45 -11.85 1.73
C PRO A 231 -24.03 -12.54 0.43
N PRO A 232 -24.48 -13.79 0.18
CA PRO A 232 -24.23 -14.47 -1.07
C PRO A 232 -24.89 -13.73 -2.23
N GLY A 233 -24.16 -13.56 -3.34
CA GLY A 233 -24.71 -12.95 -4.57
C GLY A 233 -23.94 -11.72 -5.05
N ILE A 234 -23.26 -10.98 -4.17
CA ILE A 234 -22.37 -9.90 -4.56
C ILE A 234 -20.93 -10.41 -4.43
N LYS A 235 -20.34 -10.75 -5.58
CA LYS A 235 -18.98 -11.29 -5.60
C LYS A 235 -17.95 -10.18 -5.63
N LEU A 236 -17.06 -10.17 -4.64
CA LEU A 236 -15.84 -9.39 -4.71
C LEU A 236 -14.98 -9.90 -5.88
N ARG A 237 -14.44 -9.00 -6.70
CA ARG A 237 -13.61 -9.35 -7.86
C ARG A 237 -12.33 -8.54 -7.83
N LEU A 238 -11.18 -9.20 -7.96
CA LEU A 238 -9.93 -8.49 -8.23
C LEU A 238 -9.78 -8.32 -9.74
N SER A 239 -9.86 -7.07 -10.21
CA SER A 239 -9.51 -6.76 -11.59
C SER A 239 -7.99 -6.84 -11.74
N GLN A 240 -7.50 -7.42 -12.83
CA GLN A 240 -6.06 -7.41 -13.18
C GLN A 240 -5.62 -6.00 -13.63
N GLN A 241 -5.84 -5.00 -12.81
CA GLN A 241 -5.34 -3.66 -13.07
C GLN A 241 -3.92 -3.57 -12.52
N ASN A 242 -2.96 -3.25 -13.32
CA ASN A 242 -1.56 -2.98 -13.03
C ASN A 242 -0.57 -4.07 -13.49
N ALA A 243 -0.58 -4.40 -14.79
CA ALA A 243 0.65 -4.79 -15.44
C ALA A 243 1.72 -3.71 -15.13
N GLY A 244 2.91 -4.12 -14.69
CA GLY A 244 4.00 -3.20 -14.45
C GLY A 244 4.17 -2.27 -15.65
N LYS A 245 4.39 -0.98 -15.42
CA LYS A 245 4.58 0.01 -16.49
C LYS A 245 6.03 0.48 -16.45
N SER A 246 6.72 0.43 -17.58
CA SER A 246 8.02 1.06 -17.75
C SER A 246 7.87 2.42 -18.46
N SER A 247 8.72 3.39 -18.13
CA SER A 247 8.79 4.66 -18.84
C SER A 247 9.70 4.53 -20.07
N PHE A 248 9.40 5.27 -21.12
CA PHE A 248 10.20 5.31 -22.35
C PHE A 248 11.67 5.69 -22.10
N SER A 249 11.94 6.56 -21.13
CA SER A 249 13.30 6.97 -20.74
C SER A 249 13.35 7.28 -19.24
N VAL A 250 14.08 6.47 -18.49
CA VAL A 250 14.28 6.65 -17.04
C VAL A 250 15.04 7.96 -16.74
N PRO A 251 16.18 8.29 -17.41
CA PRO A 251 16.92 9.53 -17.13
C PRO A 251 16.07 10.78 -17.38
N LEU A 252 15.36 10.85 -18.52
CA LEU A 252 14.49 11.97 -18.83
C LEU A 252 13.36 12.10 -17.80
N ASN A 253 12.78 10.98 -17.39
CA ASN A 253 11.71 10.99 -16.43
C ASN A 253 12.17 11.47 -15.05
N SER A 254 13.35 11.05 -14.61
CA SER A 254 13.98 11.52 -13.37
C SER A 254 14.29 13.02 -13.44
N PHE A 255 14.86 13.50 -14.52
CA PHE A 255 15.09 14.93 -14.73
C PHE A 255 13.78 15.73 -14.63
N LEU A 256 12.74 15.31 -15.33
CA LEU A 256 11.43 15.96 -15.29
C LEU A 256 10.77 15.89 -13.91
N TYR A 257 11.03 14.81 -13.16
CA TYR A 257 10.55 14.62 -11.80
C TYR A 257 11.26 15.59 -10.84
N PHE A 258 12.60 15.57 -10.82
CA PHE A 258 13.39 16.38 -9.89
C PHE A 258 13.36 17.88 -10.18
N THR A 259 13.20 18.29 -11.44
CA THR A 259 13.07 19.73 -11.82
C THR A 259 11.67 20.28 -11.58
N GLY A 260 10.66 19.43 -11.34
CA GLY A 260 9.27 19.86 -11.19
C GLY A 260 8.57 20.25 -12.52
N ILE A 261 9.28 20.20 -13.65
CA ILE A 261 8.74 20.52 -14.99
C ILE A 261 7.51 19.64 -15.29
N LYS A 262 7.53 18.38 -14.89
CA LYS A 262 6.42 17.45 -15.06
C LYS A 262 5.10 17.96 -14.45
N LYS A 263 5.17 18.72 -13.36
CA LYS A 263 4.00 19.33 -12.72
C LYS A 263 3.47 20.51 -13.53
N VAL A 264 4.37 21.38 -13.96
CA VAL A 264 3.99 22.58 -14.75
C VAL A 264 3.32 22.14 -16.05
N VAL A 265 3.93 21.19 -16.76
CA VAL A 265 3.35 20.58 -17.97
C VAL A 265 2.00 19.91 -17.64
N GLY A 266 1.92 19.18 -16.55
CA GLY A 266 0.66 18.53 -16.11
C GLY A 266 -0.46 19.51 -15.77
N LEU A 267 -0.16 20.70 -15.27
CA LEU A 267 -1.16 21.75 -15.00
C LEU A 267 -1.69 22.39 -16.28
N LEU A 268 -0.83 22.51 -17.29
CA LEU A 268 -1.14 23.18 -18.56
C LEU A 268 -1.73 22.23 -19.61
N THR A 269 -1.68 20.91 -19.38
CA THR A 269 -2.12 19.92 -20.37
C THR A 269 -3.57 19.50 -20.09
N PRO A 270 -4.48 19.54 -21.08
CA PRO A 270 -5.83 18.99 -20.97
C PRO A 270 -5.85 17.49 -20.61
N GLU A 271 -6.90 17.03 -19.93
CA GLU A 271 -6.98 15.65 -19.41
C GLU A 271 -6.95 14.56 -20.51
N ASP A 272 -7.60 14.81 -21.64
CA ASP A 272 -7.58 13.92 -22.81
C ASP A 272 -6.18 13.77 -23.41
N LEU A 273 -5.42 14.85 -23.46
CA LEU A 273 -4.04 14.83 -23.94
C LEU A 273 -3.10 14.17 -22.91
N LYS A 274 -3.37 14.32 -21.61
CA LYS A 274 -2.66 13.57 -20.55
C LYS A 274 -2.85 12.07 -20.69
N LEU A 275 -4.08 11.62 -20.97
CA LEU A 275 -4.38 10.21 -21.16
C LEU A 275 -3.63 9.63 -22.37
N ARG A 276 -3.63 10.32 -23.50
CA ARG A 276 -2.88 9.93 -24.71
C ARG A 276 -1.37 9.95 -24.48
N ALA A 277 -0.83 10.98 -23.83
CA ALA A 277 0.58 11.06 -23.49
C ALA A 277 0.99 9.94 -22.52
N ARG A 278 0.15 9.60 -21.53
CA ARG A 278 0.40 8.48 -20.63
C ARG A 278 0.47 7.12 -21.34
N SER A 279 -0.46 6.86 -22.26
CA SER A 279 -0.47 5.60 -23.02
C SER A 279 0.73 5.46 -23.96
N ALA A 280 1.19 6.57 -24.53
CA ALA A 280 2.39 6.60 -25.39
C ALA A 280 3.70 6.50 -24.59
N TYR A 281 3.72 7.06 -23.37
CA TYR A 281 4.92 7.14 -22.54
C TYR A 281 5.17 5.90 -21.69
N TYR A 282 4.12 5.24 -21.21
CA TYR A 282 4.23 4.04 -20.39
C TYR A 282 3.88 2.80 -21.18
N ARG A 283 4.78 1.82 -21.19
CA ARG A 283 4.56 0.50 -21.81
C ARG A 283 4.34 -0.56 -20.73
N PRO A 284 3.50 -1.58 -20.99
CA PRO A 284 3.45 -2.75 -20.12
C PRO A 284 4.84 -3.37 -20.00
N ASP A 285 5.22 -3.71 -18.79
CA ASP A 285 6.51 -4.31 -18.47
C ASP A 285 6.30 -5.55 -17.58
N ASN A 286 6.39 -6.70 -18.18
CA ASN A 286 6.28 -8.01 -17.53
C ASN A 286 7.64 -8.61 -17.19
N SER A 287 8.73 -7.82 -17.22
CA SER A 287 10.07 -8.31 -16.89
C SER A 287 10.13 -8.83 -15.45
N ALA A 288 10.98 -9.83 -15.26
CA ALA A 288 11.36 -10.37 -13.96
C ALA A 288 12.76 -9.87 -13.58
N PRO A 289 13.14 -9.87 -12.29
CA PRO A 289 14.51 -9.62 -11.89
C PRO A 289 15.42 -10.76 -12.36
N SER A 290 16.74 -10.51 -12.47
CA SER A 290 17.71 -11.56 -12.81
C SER A 290 17.69 -12.67 -11.75
N ALA A 291 18.07 -13.89 -12.13
CA ALA A 291 18.16 -15.00 -11.18
C ALA A 291 19.09 -14.68 -9.98
N GLU A 292 20.19 -13.97 -10.24
CA GLU A 292 21.11 -13.52 -9.21
C GLU A 292 20.47 -12.53 -8.25
N ASP A 293 19.66 -11.58 -8.75
CA ASP A 293 18.97 -10.60 -7.91
C ASP A 293 17.85 -11.25 -7.10
N GLN A 294 17.18 -12.23 -7.69
CA GLN A 294 16.17 -13.03 -6.99
C GLN A 294 16.82 -13.78 -5.83
N ALA A 295 17.91 -14.52 -6.08
CA ALA A 295 18.62 -15.27 -5.06
C ALA A 295 19.19 -14.36 -3.94
N TYR A 296 19.77 -13.22 -4.33
CA TYR A 296 20.29 -12.24 -3.36
C TYR A 296 19.20 -11.71 -2.42
N LEU A 297 18.08 -11.27 -2.97
CA LEU A 297 16.99 -10.74 -2.16
C LEU A 297 16.31 -11.85 -1.36
N ALA A 298 16.10 -13.04 -1.93
CA ALA A 298 15.53 -14.19 -1.25
C ALA A 298 16.35 -14.57 -0.01
N ALA A 299 17.70 -14.57 -0.13
CA ALA A 299 18.58 -14.82 1.01
C ALA A 299 18.43 -13.78 2.14
N LEU A 300 18.25 -12.49 1.78
CA LEU A 300 18.01 -11.42 2.77
C LEU A 300 16.64 -11.55 3.46
N LEU A 301 15.68 -12.24 2.86
CA LEU A 301 14.31 -12.36 3.34
C LEU A 301 14.00 -13.73 3.95
N GLU A 302 14.93 -14.69 3.91
CA GLU A 302 14.72 -16.09 4.30
C GLU A 302 14.19 -16.23 5.73
N ASP A 303 14.85 -15.62 6.70
CA ASP A 303 14.41 -15.65 8.10
C ASP A 303 13.02 -15.03 8.31
N SER A 304 12.73 -13.96 7.56
CA SER A 304 11.42 -13.32 7.62
C SER A 304 10.32 -14.18 7.00
N THR A 305 10.63 -14.91 5.92
CA THR A 305 9.69 -15.84 5.27
C THR A 305 9.41 -17.04 6.16
N ARG A 306 10.44 -17.67 6.74
CA ARG A 306 10.29 -18.75 7.71
C ARG A 306 9.44 -18.32 8.92
N ARG A 307 9.73 -17.15 9.48
CA ARG A 307 8.93 -16.60 10.58
C ARG A 307 7.48 -16.35 10.19
N LEU A 308 7.22 -15.97 8.95
CA LEU A 308 5.85 -15.82 8.45
C LEU A 308 5.13 -17.16 8.42
N GLU A 309 5.76 -18.23 7.91
CA GLU A 309 5.22 -19.59 7.93
C GLU A 309 4.90 -20.04 9.35
N GLU A 310 5.81 -19.82 10.31
CA GLU A 310 5.61 -20.14 11.73
C GLU A 310 4.41 -19.41 12.36
N VAL A 311 4.24 -18.13 12.04
CA VAL A 311 3.18 -17.29 12.63
C VAL A 311 1.82 -17.56 12.01
N THR A 312 1.76 -17.93 10.71
CA THR A 312 0.51 -18.03 9.95
C THR A 312 0.08 -19.47 9.65
N GLY A 313 1.02 -20.42 9.66
CA GLY A 313 0.79 -21.78 9.18
C GLY A 313 0.63 -21.89 7.66
N LEU A 314 0.91 -20.83 6.90
CA LEU A 314 0.86 -20.86 5.45
C LEU A 314 2.02 -21.65 4.87
N ASP A 315 1.75 -22.48 3.84
CA ASP A 315 2.79 -23.03 2.99
C ASP A 315 3.21 -21.97 1.97
N LEU A 316 4.46 -21.51 2.07
CA LEU A 316 5.06 -20.52 1.19
C LEU A 316 6.21 -21.12 0.37
N SER A 317 6.27 -22.44 0.22
CA SER A 317 7.32 -23.17 -0.50
C SER A 317 7.42 -22.78 -1.97
N PHE A 318 6.33 -22.29 -2.55
CA PHE A 318 6.26 -21.79 -3.93
C PHE A 318 6.83 -20.38 -4.12
N TRP A 319 7.15 -19.65 -3.05
CA TRP A 319 7.82 -18.36 -3.18
C TRP A 319 9.28 -18.52 -3.58
N THR A 320 9.84 -17.48 -4.18
CA THR A 320 11.25 -17.44 -4.53
C THR A 320 12.12 -17.70 -3.29
N ARG A 321 12.94 -18.73 -3.36
CA ARG A 321 13.87 -19.14 -2.30
C ARG A 321 15.30 -18.85 -2.74
N PRO A 322 16.28 -18.69 -1.80
CA PRO A 322 17.70 -18.66 -2.17
C PRO A 322 18.09 -19.95 -2.86
N ALA A 323 19.04 -19.89 -3.80
CA ALA A 323 19.62 -21.08 -4.40
C ALA A 323 20.32 -21.91 -3.30
N GLN A 324 20.05 -23.22 -3.30
CA GLN A 324 20.70 -24.16 -2.40
C GLN A 324 22.11 -24.48 -2.90
#